data_c184bdf14acf2b736c480611f4826f9e
#
_entry.id   c184bdf14acf2b736c480611f4826f9e
#
_cell.length_a   1.000
_cell.length_b   1.000
_cell.length_c   1.000
_cell.angle_alpha   90.00
_cell.angle_beta   90.00
_cell.angle_gamma   90.00
#
_symmetry.space_group_name_H-M   'P 1'
#
loop_
_entity.id
_entity.type
_entity.pdbx_description
1 polymer ?
#
loop_
_entity_poly.entity_id
_entity_poly.type
_entity_poly.pdbx_seq_one_letter_code
_entity_poly.pdbx_strand_id
1 'polypeptide(L)'
;MYLPVGRIVAGGLIFLLFASRAAAIDLIIDDEQSLRDAASTTTFAMMTYYHGNETGQIPGAFPSKWWEGSALFLALLHYWHFTGDTTYNNELRVGLEWQSGKNGDYMPSNYSSYLGNDDQMFWGLAAMTAAELKFGDGVFNTQIKRWDTTACNGGMRWQIWPYQSGYTLKNSISNGGLFQLAARLARYTNEPIYATWANKIWNWSLSSPLLNSSTWNVADSTNMGDNCATQGNTQWSYNYGTYMMGAAYMYSYTNGSAQWLTAVDGLMNKLFEEFFPSSNGGIFEEVTCEPSEQCNNNEVLFKGLVSTWLSFTALLVPSTYDKILPKLQTSAVAAAKSCTGHNNNTCGVRWYQSQYDGWIGMEEQISATDLFVANMIRFTGNSTGPVTATTGGNSTSNPTAGENDTSTASIPVSAITTGDRAGAGILTVLFTAGWFGLMGFTVLGG
;
A
#
# COMPACT_ATOMS: atom_id res chain seq x y z
N MET A 1 45.70 14.13 75.58
CA MET A 1 44.53 14.71 74.97
C MET A 1 44.38 14.08 73.56
N TYR A 2 43.58 13.01 73.45
CA TYR A 2 43.40 12.24 72.26
C TYR A 2 42.10 12.67 71.62
N LEU A 3 42.14 13.07 70.32
CA LEU A 3 40.98 13.27 69.46
C LEU A 3 40.70 12.03 68.64
N PRO A 4 39.45 11.56 68.49
CA PRO A 4 39.16 10.38 67.72
C PRO A 4 38.99 10.73 66.23
N VAL A 5 39.58 9.86 65.38
CA VAL A 5 39.48 9.88 63.92
C VAL A 5 38.10 9.31 63.51
N GLY A 6 37.26 10.15 62.95
CA GLY A 6 35.98 9.71 62.38
C GLY A 6 36.18 8.93 61.05
N ARG A 7 35.64 7.73 60.99
CA ARG A 7 35.53 6.92 59.76
C ARG A 7 34.44 7.49 58.89
N ILE A 8 34.79 7.96 57.69
CA ILE A 8 33.82 8.26 56.61
C ILE A 8 33.48 6.93 55.92
N VAL A 9 32.27 6.47 56.09
CA VAL A 9 31.70 5.37 55.29
C VAL A 9 31.17 5.96 53.98
N ALA A 10 31.90 5.72 52.89
CA ALA A 10 31.45 6.04 51.53
C ALA A 10 30.40 5.02 51.14
N GLY A 11 29.11 5.38 51.25
CA GLY A 11 28.01 4.61 50.69
C GLY A 11 27.97 4.77 49.16
N GLY A 12 28.54 3.80 48.43
CA GLY A 12 28.42 3.74 47.00
C GLY A 12 26.96 3.37 46.59
N LEU A 13 26.23 4.34 46.08
CA LEU A 13 24.93 4.08 45.43
C LEU A 13 25.22 3.41 44.10
N ILE A 14 25.05 2.09 44.01
CA ILE A 14 25.04 1.36 42.75
C ILE A 14 23.73 1.67 42.07
N PHE A 15 23.73 2.60 41.10
CA PHE A 15 22.65 2.75 40.12
C PHE A 15 22.69 1.54 39.19
N LEU A 16 21.86 0.53 39.45
CA LEU A 16 21.52 -0.49 38.48
C LEU A 16 20.67 0.19 37.38
N LEU A 17 21.34 0.59 36.30
CA LEU A 17 20.69 0.93 35.06
C LEU A 17 20.06 -0.36 34.52
N PHE A 18 18.80 -0.61 34.86
CA PHE A 18 17.98 -1.53 34.10
C PHE A 18 17.76 -0.90 32.71
N ALA A 19 18.60 -1.23 31.75
CA ALA A 19 18.27 -1.06 30.35
C ALA A 19 17.10 -2.03 30.10
N SER A 20 15.87 -1.52 30.18
CA SER A 20 14.70 -2.24 29.69
C SER A 20 14.88 -2.38 28.20
N ARG A 21 15.38 -3.54 27.74
CA ARG A 21 15.26 -3.92 26.33
C ARG A 21 13.76 -4.07 26.10
N ALA A 22 13.23 -3.42 25.07
CA ALA A 22 11.89 -3.74 24.60
C ALA A 22 11.82 -5.26 24.37
N ALA A 23 10.89 -5.93 25.02
CA ALA A 23 10.64 -7.32 24.74
C ALA A 23 9.97 -7.41 23.36
N ALA A 24 10.28 -8.45 22.61
CA ALA A 24 9.52 -8.76 21.40
C ALA A 24 8.02 -8.88 21.73
N ILE A 25 7.16 -8.70 20.74
CA ILE A 25 5.74 -9.01 20.90
C ILE A 25 5.64 -10.50 21.17
N ASP A 26 5.10 -10.85 22.35
CA ASP A 26 4.87 -12.24 22.76
C ASP A 26 3.61 -12.77 22.06
N LEU A 27 3.78 -13.23 20.82
CA LEU A 27 2.68 -13.67 19.98
C LEU A 27 2.38 -15.15 20.16
N ILE A 28 1.21 -15.44 20.68
CA ILE A 28 0.60 -16.78 20.68
C ILE A 28 -0.32 -16.85 19.47
N ILE A 29 0.17 -17.42 18.36
CA ILE A 29 -0.50 -17.36 17.04
C ILE A 29 -1.89 -18.02 17.01
N ASP A 30 -2.17 -18.94 17.94
CA ASP A 30 -3.42 -19.65 18.06
C ASP A 30 -4.40 -19.01 19.07
N ASP A 31 -4.00 -17.89 19.68
CA ASP A 31 -4.80 -17.12 20.63
C ASP A 31 -5.29 -15.81 20.00
N GLU A 32 -6.63 -15.62 19.96
CA GLU A 32 -7.24 -14.44 19.36
C GLU A 32 -6.87 -13.17 20.09
N GLN A 33 -6.82 -13.19 21.43
CA GLN A 33 -6.48 -12.00 22.19
C GLN A 33 -5.02 -11.61 21.97
N SER A 34 -4.12 -12.57 21.91
CA SER A 34 -2.71 -12.32 21.60
C SER A 34 -2.50 -11.66 20.23
N LEU A 35 -3.28 -12.07 19.21
CA LEU A 35 -3.27 -11.42 17.90
C LEU A 35 -3.84 -10.00 17.95
N ARG A 36 -4.94 -9.78 18.70
CA ARG A 36 -5.50 -8.45 18.93
C ARG A 36 -4.50 -7.52 19.61
N ASP A 37 -3.80 -7.99 20.63
CA ASP A 37 -2.81 -7.23 21.37
C ASP A 37 -1.59 -6.88 20.49
N ALA A 38 -1.14 -7.83 19.66
CA ALA A 38 -0.07 -7.59 18.70
C ALA A 38 -0.48 -6.52 17.67
N ALA A 39 -1.67 -6.65 17.09
CA ALA A 39 -2.22 -5.67 16.15
C ALA A 39 -2.40 -4.29 16.80
N SER A 40 -2.91 -4.23 18.03
CA SER A 40 -3.07 -2.97 18.78
C SER A 40 -1.72 -2.30 19.06
N THR A 41 -0.72 -3.07 19.45
CA THR A 41 0.64 -2.57 19.72
C THR A 41 1.25 -1.94 18.46
N THR A 42 1.16 -2.62 17.32
CA THR A 42 1.72 -2.10 16.06
C THR A 42 0.90 -0.96 15.47
N THR A 43 -0.44 -0.98 15.64
CA THR A 43 -1.30 0.13 15.24
C THR A 43 -1.01 1.39 16.06
N PHE A 44 -0.81 1.25 17.37
CA PHE A 44 -0.38 2.38 18.19
C PHE A 44 0.97 2.95 17.75
N ALA A 45 1.97 2.09 17.51
CA ALA A 45 3.27 2.51 17.00
C ALA A 45 3.15 3.19 15.61
N MET A 46 2.34 2.66 14.70
CA MET A 46 2.03 3.24 13.41
C MET A 46 1.46 4.65 13.53
N MET A 47 0.49 4.83 14.43
CA MET A 47 -0.18 6.13 14.62
C MET A 47 0.70 7.18 15.29
N THR A 48 1.84 6.82 15.89
CA THR A 48 2.82 7.81 16.37
C THR A 48 3.49 8.60 15.25
N TYR A 49 3.46 8.12 14.02
CA TYR A 49 3.97 8.80 12.82
C TYR A 49 2.91 9.62 12.08
N TYR A 50 1.63 9.44 12.43
CA TYR A 50 0.54 10.14 11.76
C TYR A 50 0.27 11.49 12.41
N HIS A 51 0.41 12.57 11.64
CA HIS A 51 0.21 13.94 12.09
C HIS A 51 -1.01 14.63 11.45
N GLY A 52 -1.73 13.94 10.55
CA GLY A 52 -2.89 14.51 9.88
C GLY A 52 -4.09 14.82 10.79
N ASN A 53 -4.05 14.39 12.04
CA ASN A 53 -5.03 14.71 13.09
C ASN A 53 -4.65 15.94 13.94
N GLU A 54 -3.50 16.54 13.70
CA GLU A 54 -3.04 17.72 14.43
C GLU A 54 -3.60 19.02 13.83
N THR A 55 -3.69 20.06 14.64
CA THR A 55 -4.23 21.37 14.22
C THR A 55 -3.40 21.96 13.09
N GLY A 56 -4.06 22.26 11.97
CA GLY A 56 -3.44 22.89 10.79
C GLY A 56 -2.80 21.87 9.81
N GLN A 57 -2.83 20.59 10.13
CA GLN A 57 -2.40 19.54 9.21
C GLN A 57 -3.54 19.08 8.29
N ILE A 58 -3.18 18.41 7.20
CA ILE A 58 -4.14 17.88 6.23
C ILE A 58 -4.56 16.46 6.65
N PRO A 59 -5.85 16.23 6.95
CA PRO A 59 -6.33 14.90 7.29
C PRO A 59 -6.06 13.87 6.19
N GLY A 60 -5.55 12.72 6.56
CA GLY A 60 -5.19 11.65 5.62
C GLY A 60 -3.87 11.87 4.87
N ALA A 61 -3.22 13.04 5.03
CA ALA A 61 -1.92 13.27 4.44
C ALA A 61 -0.82 12.53 5.19
N PHE A 62 0.13 12.02 4.42
CA PHE A 62 1.34 11.46 4.95
C PHE A 62 2.57 12.23 4.43
N PRO A 63 3.61 12.46 5.28
CA PRO A 63 4.70 13.38 4.95
C PRO A 63 5.54 13.01 3.74
N SER A 64 5.73 11.70 3.47
CA SER A 64 6.62 11.24 2.40
C SER A 64 5.91 11.16 1.06
N LYS A 65 4.82 10.41 0.98
CA LYS A 65 4.07 10.22 -0.27
C LYS A 65 2.58 10.11 0.00
N TRP A 66 1.80 10.73 -0.84
CA TRP A 66 0.36 10.81 -0.66
C TRP A 66 -0.35 9.44 -0.65
N TRP A 67 0.07 8.50 -1.50
CA TRP A 67 -0.55 7.18 -1.57
C TRP A 67 -0.32 6.33 -0.31
N GLU A 68 0.79 6.56 0.41
CA GLU A 68 1.09 5.87 1.67
C GLU A 68 0.04 6.18 2.75
N GLY A 69 -0.59 7.36 2.69
CA GLY A 69 -1.77 7.66 3.49
C GLY A 69 -2.89 6.66 3.25
N SER A 70 -3.13 6.24 1.99
CA SER A 70 -4.14 5.21 1.70
C SER A 70 -3.79 3.84 2.29
N ALA A 71 -2.52 3.45 2.31
CA ALA A 71 -2.07 2.22 2.94
C ALA A 71 -2.30 2.25 4.45
N LEU A 72 -2.00 3.38 5.11
CA LEU A 72 -2.34 3.60 6.52
C LEU A 72 -3.85 3.41 6.76
N PHE A 73 -4.69 4.02 5.93
CA PHE A 73 -6.14 3.96 6.10
C PHE A 73 -6.71 2.56 5.80
N LEU A 74 -6.11 1.82 4.86
CA LEU A 74 -6.42 0.41 4.64
C LEU A 74 -6.10 -0.43 5.89
N ALA A 75 -4.91 -0.26 6.47
CA ALA A 75 -4.53 -0.98 7.69
C ALA A 75 -5.47 -0.66 8.86
N LEU A 76 -5.84 0.61 9.06
CA LEU A 76 -6.80 1.01 10.09
C LEU A 76 -8.21 0.44 9.87
N LEU A 77 -8.68 0.37 8.61
CA LEU A 77 -9.96 -0.28 8.26
C LEU A 77 -9.95 -1.77 8.58
N HIS A 78 -8.87 -2.47 8.23
CA HIS A 78 -8.70 -3.88 8.56
C HIS A 78 -8.58 -4.09 10.07
N TYR A 79 -7.80 -3.25 10.75
CA TYR A 79 -7.66 -3.27 12.22
C TYR A 79 -9.02 -3.13 12.91
N TRP A 80 -9.78 -2.08 12.57
CA TRP A 80 -11.14 -1.91 13.10
C TRP A 80 -12.04 -3.11 12.80
N HIS A 81 -12.05 -3.60 11.57
CA HIS A 81 -12.91 -4.71 11.16
C HIS A 81 -12.65 -5.99 11.95
N PHE A 82 -11.39 -6.39 12.09
CA PHE A 82 -11.02 -7.64 12.72
C PHE A 82 -10.95 -7.55 14.26
N THR A 83 -10.64 -6.39 14.81
CA THR A 83 -10.52 -6.22 16.26
C THR A 83 -11.79 -5.65 16.91
N GLY A 84 -12.61 -4.91 16.18
CA GLY A 84 -13.71 -4.13 16.71
C GLY A 84 -13.28 -2.87 17.47
N ASP A 85 -11.98 -2.56 17.51
CA ASP A 85 -11.45 -1.36 18.17
C ASP A 85 -11.77 -0.11 17.34
N THR A 86 -12.46 0.85 17.95
CA THR A 86 -12.93 2.09 17.31
C THR A 86 -12.04 3.30 17.60
N THR A 87 -10.90 3.09 18.24
CA THR A 87 -10.01 4.18 18.70
C THR A 87 -9.68 5.17 17.60
N TYR A 88 -9.44 4.69 16.36
CA TYR A 88 -9.01 5.52 15.24
C TYR A 88 -10.11 5.78 14.19
N ASN A 89 -11.36 5.45 14.49
CA ASN A 89 -12.46 5.60 13.51
C ASN A 89 -12.76 7.06 13.14
N ASN A 90 -12.48 8.02 14.03
CA ASN A 90 -12.63 9.41 13.69
C ASN A 90 -11.59 9.87 12.68
N GLU A 91 -10.34 9.49 12.87
CA GLU A 91 -9.23 9.75 11.94
C GLU A 91 -9.51 9.14 10.58
N LEU A 92 -9.98 7.88 10.56
CA LEU A 92 -10.43 7.19 9.34
C LEU A 92 -11.49 8.00 8.59
N ARG A 93 -12.58 8.36 9.27
CA ARG A 93 -13.69 9.09 8.65
C ARG A 93 -13.22 10.43 8.10
N VAL A 94 -12.55 11.23 8.91
CA VAL A 94 -12.11 12.58 8.53
C VAL A 94 -11.09 12.54 7.40
N GLY A 95 -10.15 11.59 7.44
CA GLY A 95 -9.13 11.45 6.40
C GLY A 95 -9.69 10.95 5.08
N LEU A 96 -10.52 9.90 5.06
CA LEU A 96 -11.17 9.41 3.84
C LEU A 96 -12.05 10.49 3.20
N GLU A 97 -12.83 11.21 4.02
CA GLU A 97 -13.68 12.30 3.55
C GLU A 97 -12.86 13.44 2.96
N TRP A 98 -11.80 13.88 3.62
CA TRP A 98 -10.96 14.97 3.12
C TRP A 98 -10.23 14.59 1.83
N GLN A 99 -9.63 13.39 1.79
CA GLN A 99 -8.84 12.93 0.66
C GLN A 99 -9.71 12.57 -0.57
N SER A 100 -11.01 12.35 -0.38
CA SER A 100 -11.93 12.14 -1.52
C SER A 100 -11.96 13.34 -2.48
N GLY A 101 -11.61 14.54 -1.99
CA GLY A 101 -11.60 15.75 -2.79
C GLY A 101 -13.00 16.25 -3.17
N LYS A 102 -13.03 17.35 -3.93
CA LYS A 102 -14.28 18.04 -4.28
C LYS A 102 -15.23 17.17 -5.10
N ASN A 103 -14.69 16.29 -5.94
CA ASN A 103 -15.47 15.47 -6.87
C ASN A 103 -15.75 14.06 -6.33
N GLY A 104 -15.25 13.71 -5.14
CA GLY A 104 -15.34 12.35 -4.58
C GLY A 104 -14.53 11.32 -5.35
N ASP A 105 -13.49 11.74 -6.07
CA ASP A 105 -12.70 10.91 -6.97
C ASP A 105 -11.25 10.66 -6.50
N TYR A 106 -10.94 11.09 -5.28
CA TYR A 106 -9.61 11.02 -4.70
C TYR A 106 -8.53 11.66 -5.60
N MET A 107 -8.84 12.86 -6.08
CA MET A 107 -7.89 13.76 -6.73
C MET A 107 -7.92 15.15 -6.07
N PRO A 108 -7.58 15.25 -4.79
CA PRO A 108 -7.58 16.54 -4.10
C PRO A 108 -6.58 17.50 -4.74
N SER A 109 -6.98 18.77 -4.88
CA SER A 109 -6.23 19.77 -5.64
C SER A 109 -4.78 19.98 -5.17
N ASN A 110 -4.51 19.72 -3.90
CA ASN A 110 -3.16 19.85 -3.32
C ASN A 110 -2.17 18.83 -3.88
N TYR A 111 -2.65 17.70 -4.37
CA TYR A 111 -1.84 16.57 -4.81
C TYR A 111 -2.01 16.23 -6.29
N SER A 112 -3.13 16.61 -6.91
CA SER A 112 -3.54 16.20 -8.27
C SER A 112 -2.50 16.40 -9.35
N SER A 113 -1.55 17.35 -9.19
CA SER A 113 -0.55 17.68 -10.21
C SER A 113 0.58 16.64 -10.36
N TYR A 114 0.74 15.72 -9.41
CA TYR A 114 1.84 14.74 -9.45
C TYR A 114 1.42 13.30 -9.20
N LEU A 115 0.13 13.01 -9.10
CA LEU A 115 -0.36 11.66 -8.85
C LEU A 115 -0.13 10.71 -10.01
N GLY A 116 0.19 9.45 -9.67
CA GLY A 116 0.07 8.30 -10.52
C GLY A 116 -1.36 7.73 -10.53
N ASN A 117 -1.65 6.87 -11.48
CA ASN A 117 -2.91 6.13 -11.51
C ASN A 117 -2.97 5.08 -10.38
N ASP A 118 -1.84 4.53 -9.99
CA ASP A 118 -1.69 3.67 -8.82
C ASP A 118 -1.96 4.42 -7.52
N ASP A 119 -1.43 5.64 -7.34
CA ASP A 119 -1.69 6.47 -6.16
C ASP A 119 -3.19 6.67 -5.93
N GLN A 120 -3.93 7.08 -6.97
CA GLN A 120 -5.38 7.24 -6.90
C GLN A 120 -6.10 5.90 -6.70
N MET A 121 -5.60 4.83 -7.34
CA MET A 121 -6.18 3.50 -7.21
C MET A 121 -6.09 2.99 -5.77
N PHE A 122 -4.98 3.20 -5.05
CA PHE A 122 -4.86 2.81 -3.66
C PHE A 122 -5.88 3.51 -2.76
N TRP A 123 -6.13 4.80 -2.96
CA TRP A 123 -7.23 5.49 -2.27
C TRP A 123 -8.59 4.93 -2.67
N GLY A 124 -8.77 4.53 -3.93
CA GLY A 124 -9.96 3.82 -4.39
C GLY A 124 -10.15 2.47 -3.70
N LEU A 125 -9.07 1.73 -3.48
CA LEU A 125 -9.13 0.48 -2.72
C LEU A 125 -9.45 0.72 -1.23
N ALA A 126 -8.94 1.79 -0.63
CA ALA A 126 -9.31 2.17 0.73
C ALA A 126 -10.80 2.51 0.84
N ALA A 127 -11.32 3.33 -0.08
CA ALA A 127 -12.74 3.66 -0.16
C ALA A 127 -13.61 2.41 -0.38
N MET A 128 -13.20 1.52 -1.29
CA MET A 128 -13.93 0.27 -1.55
C MET A 128 -13.89 -0.67 -0.33
N THR A 129 -12.75 -0.76 0.35
CA THR A 129 -12.64 -1.51 1.62
C THR A 129 -13.57 -0.93 2.67
N ALA A 130 -13.62 0.40 2.79
CA ALA A 130 -14.57 1.07 3.67
C ALA A 130 -16.03 0.70 3.34
N ALA A 131 -16.42 0.70 2.07
CA ALA A 131 -17.77 0.30 1.63
C ALA A 131 -18.07 -1.16 1.96
N GLU A 132 -17.19 -2.09 1.62
CA GLU A 132 -17.34 -3.53 1.87
C GLU A 132 -17.33 -3.90 3.36
N LEU A 133 -16.70 -3.08 4.18
CA LEU A 133 -16.71 -3.20 5.64
C LEU A 133 -17.76 -2.30 6.31
N LYS A 134 -18.63 -1.65 5.53
CA LYS A 134 -19.71 -0.73 5.96
C LYS A 134 -19.21 0.66 6.41
N PHE A 135 -18.17 1.19 5.78
CA PHE A 135 -17.58 2.47 6.18
C PHE A 135 -17.68 3.61 5.12
N GLY A 136 -17.87 3.40 3.76
CA GLY A 136 -18.04 4.48 2.74
C GLY A 136 -17.59 4.20 1.30
N ASP A 137 -17.56 5.14 0.30
CA ASP A 137 -17.55 4.87 -1.17
C ASP A 137 -16.70 5.82 -2.09
N GLY A 138 -16.24 5.40 -3.32
CA GLY A 138 -16.26 5.88 -4.73
C GLY A 138 -15.05 6.45 -5.53
N VAL A 139 -14.34 5.68 -6.50
CA VAL A 139 -13.21 6.20 -7.38
C VAL A 139 -13.24 5.74 -8.86
N PHE A 140 -13.93 4.67 -9.19
CA PHE A 140 -13.81 3.94 -10.46
C PHE A 140 -14.00 4.79 -11.74
N ASN A 141 -15.00 5.66 -11.76
CA ASN A 141 -15.41 6.41 -12.96
C ASN A 141 -14.33 7.32 -13.53
N THR A 142 -13.51 7.93 -12.67
CA THR A 142 -12.42 8.80 -13.11
C THR A 142 -11.30 8.00 -13.78
N GLN A 143 -11.00 6.83 -13.26
CA GLN A 143 -9.91 5.99 -13.78
C GLN A 143 -10.21 5.42 -15.16
N ILE A 144 -11.42 4.91 -15.41
CA ILE A 144 -11.75 4.33 -16.72
C ILE A 144 -11.70 5.32 -17.89
N LYS A 145 -11.86 6.63 -17.62
CA LYS A 145 -11.69 7.70 -18.63
C LYS A 145 -10.24 7.81 -19.12
N ARG A 146 -9.27 7.35 -18.34
CA ARG A 146 -7.85 7.34 -18.67
C ARG A 146 -7.37 6.03 -19.30
N TRP A 147 -8.29 5.11 -19.62
CA TRP A 147 -7.95 3.90 -20.37
C TRP A 147 -7.36 4.25 -21.73
N ASP A 148 -6.07 4.00 -21.92
CA ASP A 148 -5.32 4.48 -23.07
C ASP A 148 -5.30 3.46 -24.21
N THR A 149 -5.96 3.80 -25.30
CA THR A 149 -5.98 3.01 -26.54
C THR A 149 -5.01 3.51 -27.60
N THR A 150 -4.22 4.54 -27.33
CA THR A 150 -3.29 5.15 -28.32
C THR A 150 -2.06 4.28 -28.58
N ALA A 151 -1.70 3.42 -27.63
CA ALA A 151 -0.64 2.43 -27.75
C ALA A 151 -1.01 1.14 -27.02
N CYS A 152 -0.40 0.00 -27.42
CA CYS A 152 -0.55 -1.28 -26.76
C CYS A 152 -2.01 -1.81 -26.72
N ASN A 153 -2.87 -1.34 -27.59
CA ASN A 153 -4.30 -1.72 -27.70
C ASN A 153 -5.10 -1.58 -26.39
N GLY A 154 -4.72 -0.72 -25.47
CA GLY A 154 -5.37 -0.51 -24.20
C GLY A 154 -4.41 -0.37 -23.03
N GLY A 155 -4.96 -0.40 -21.82
CA GLY A 155 -4.21 -0.36 -20.57
C GLY A 155 -4.10 1.03 -19.94
N MET A 156 -3.92 1.04 -18.62
CA MET A 156 -3.65 2.25 -17.84
C MET A 156 -2.16 2.56 -17.90
N ARG A 157 -1.83 3.85 -18.08
CA ARG A 157 -0.47 4.34 -17.86
C ARG A 157 -0.17 4.35 -16.37
N TRP A 158 1.11 4.28 -16.02
CA TRP A 158 1.51 4.48 -14.63
C TRP A 158 1.21 5.91 -14.18
N GLN A 159 1.70 6.91 -14.90
CA GLN A 159 1.52 8.30 -14.55
C GLN A 159 0.30 8.93 -15.24
N ILE A 160 -0.33 9.90 -14.57
CA ILE A 160 -1.48 10.64 -15.11
C ILE A 160 -1.02 11.70 -16.11
N TRP A 161 0.07 12.41 -15.80
CA TRP A 161 0.47 13.61 -16.53
C TRP A 161 1.65 13.36 -17.46
N PRO A 162 1.62 13.90 -18.71
CA PRO A 162 2.68 13.68 -19.70
C PRO A 162 4.07 14.14 -19.31
N TYR A 163 4.18 15.08 -18.39
CA TYR A 163 5.46 15.60 -17.90
C TYR A 163 6.12 14.73 -16.82
N GLN A 164 5.42 13.75 -16.30
CA GLN A 164 5.94 12.86 -15.25
C GLN A 164 6.85 11.78 -15.86
N SER A 165 7.96 11.51 -15.18
CA SER A 165 8.79 10.35 -15.49
C SER A 165 7.98 9.07 -15.36
N GLY A 166 8.06 8.18 -16.37
CA GLY A 166 7.25 6.95 -16.40
C GLY A 166 5.88 7.10 -17.06
N TYR A 167 5.52 8.26 -17.62
CA TYR A 167 4.24 8.43 -18.34
C TYR A 167 4.07 7.49 -19.52
N THR A 168 5.16 7.01 -20.12
CA THR A 168 5.15 6.02 -21.20
C THR A 168 5.09 4.56 -20.71
N LEU A 169 5.11 4.33 -19.41
CA LEU A 169 5.00 2.99 -18.83
C LEU A 169 3.52 2.63 -18.58
N LYS A 170 3.20 1.36 -18.82
CA LYS A 170 1.99 0.70 -18.34
C LYS A 170 2.44 -0.39 -17.38
N ASN A 171 2.09 -0.26 -16.09
CA ASN A 171 2.58 -1.14 -15.03
C ASN A 171 1.49 -2.04 -14.46
N SER A 172 1.92 -3.12 -13.84
CA SER A 172 1.03 -4.13 -13.31
C SER A 172 0.19 -3.60 -12.14
N ILE A 173 0.73 -2.73 -11.29
CA ILE A 173 -0.04 -2.23 -10.16
C ILE A 173 -1.19 -1.31 -10.59
N SER A 174 -0.99 -0.39 -11.54
CA SER A 174 -2.08 0.49 -12.04
C SER A 174 -3.17 -0.33 -12.75
N ASN A 175 -2.78 -1.33 -13.54
CA ASN A 175 -3.72 -2.16 -14.29
C ASN A 175 -4.37 -3.23 -13.41
N GLY A 176 -3.60 -3.94 -12.60
CA GLY A 176 -4.09 -4.93 -11.65
C GLY A 176 -4.96 -4.32 -10.56
N GLY A 177 -4.61 -3.13 -10.07
CA GLY A 177 -5.43 -2.39 -9.10
C GLY A 177 -6.76 -1.93 -9.69
N LEU A 178 -6.78 -1.42 -10.93
CA LEU A 178 -8.04 -1.10 -11.62
C LEU A 178 -8.89 -2.36 -11.88
N PHE A 179 -8.24 -3.49 -12.21
CA PHE A 179 -8.92 -4.79 -12.31
C PHE A 179 -9.53 -5.20 -10.96
N GLN A 180 -8.76 -5.11 -9.88
CA GLN A 180 -9.23 -5.42 -8.52
C GLN A 180 -10.41 -4.53 -8.13
N LEU A 181 -10.33 -3.22 -8.38
CA LEU A 181 -11.40 -2.28 -8.08
C LEU A 181 -12.67 -2.59 -8.87
N ALA A 182 -12.54 -2.86 -10.16
CA ALA A 182 -13.66 -3.27 -11.02
C ALA A 182 -14.31 -4.58 -10.55
N ALA A 183 -13.52 -5.58 -10.18
CA ALA A 183 -13.99 -6.87 -9.67
C ALA A 183 -14.73 -6.72 -8.32
N ARG A 184 -14.23 -5.87 -7.44
CA ARG A 184 -14.86 -5.55 -6.13
C ARG A 184 -16.20 -4.86 -6.34
N LEU A 185 -16.26 -3.85 -7.20
CA LEU A 185 -17.50 -3.15 -7.56
C LEU A 185 -18.51 -4.10 -8.22
N ALA A 186 -18.09 -4.97 -9.13
CA ALA A 186 -18.97 -5.97 -9.74
C ALA A 186 -19.64 -6.84 -8.68
N ARG A 187 -18.86 -7.35 -7.71
CA ARG A 187 -19.40 -8.16 -6.61
C ARG A 187 -20.27 -7.35 -5.65
N TYR A 188 -19.85 -6.12 -5.31
CA TYR A 188 -20.53 -5.27 -4.33
C TYR A 188 -21.90 -4.80 -4.87
N THR A 189 -21.94 -4.23 -6.07
CA THR A 189 -23.15 -3.64 -6.67
C THR A 189 -24.00 -4.63 -7.45
N ASN A 190 -23.41 -5.72 -7.92
CA ASN A 190 -23.97 -6.66 -8.88
C ASN A 190 -24.30 -6.02 -10.25
N GLU A 191 -23.66 -4.91 -10.61
CA GLU A 191 -23.85 -4.26 -11.90
C GLU A 191 -22.91 -4.81 -12.98
N PRO A 192 -23.41 -5.27 -14.13
CA PRO A 192 -22.63 -5.92 -15.18
C PRO A 192 -21.52 -5.06 -15.78
N ILE A 193 -21.65 -3.73 -15.73
CA ILE A 193 -20.66 -2.80 -16.29
C ILE A 193 -19.28 -2.99 -15.64
N TYR A 194 -19.23 -3.20 -14.32
CA TYR A 194 -17.98 -3.40 -13.61
C TYR A 194 -17.34 -4.75 -13.94
N ALA A 195 -18.12 -5.81 -14.06
CA ALA A 195 -17.64 -7.11 -14.53
C ALA A 195 -17.11 -7.06 -15.97
N THR A 196 -17.76 -6.27 -16.84
CA THR A 196 -17.29 -6.03 -18.21
C THR A 196 -15.93 -5.37 -18.22
N TRP A 197 -15.71 -4.35 -17.38
CA TRP A 197 -14.42 -3.71 -17.23
C TRP A 197 -13.38 -4.64 -16.62
N ALA A 198 -13.72 -5.40 -15.58
CA ALA A 198 -12.81 -6.39 -14.99
C ALA A 198 -12.31 -7.38 -16.04
N ASN A 199 -13.21 -7.96 -16.84
CA ASN A 199 -12.84 -8.85 -17.95
C ASN A 199 -11.99 -8.16 -19.02
N LYS A 200 -12.30 -6.90 -19.37
CA LYS A 200 -11.54 -6.11 -20.34
C LYS A 200 -10.10 -5.90 -19.89
N ILE A 201 -9.91 -5.48 -18.63
CA ILE A 201 -8.58 -5.21 -18.07
C ILE A 201 -7.80 -6.53 -17.95
N TRP A 202 -8.42 -7.59 -17.44
CA TRP A 202 -7.83 -8.92 -17.34
C TRP A 202 -7.35 -9.45 -18.70
N ASN A 203 -8.21 -9.42 -19.70
CA ASN A 203 -7.87 -9.89 -21.06
C ASN A 203 -6.77 -9.04 -21.69
N TRP A 204 -6.77 -7.73 -21.47
CA TRP A 204 -5.69 -6.86 -21.92
C TRP A 204 -4.37 -7.23 -21.21
N SER A 205 -4.38 -7.46 -19.90
CA SER A 205 -3.19 -7.86 -19.15
C SER A 205 -2.59 -9.19 -19.64
N LEU A 206 -3.44 -10.15 -20.00
CA LEU A 206 -3.03 -11.41 -20.62
C LEU A 206 -2.49 -11.26 -22.05
N SER A 207 -2.97 -10.28 -22.80
CA SER A 207 -2.51 -10.00 -24.17
C SER A 207 -1.25 -9.14 -24.22
N SER A 208 -0.93 -8.47 -23.12
CA SER A 208 0.29 -7.71 -22.90
C SER A 208 1.35 -8.62 -22.24
N PRO A 209 2.62 -8.20 -22.14
CA PRO A 209 3.62 -8.99 -21.45
C PRO A 209 3.52 -8.92 -19.91
N LEU A 210 2.52 -8.22 -19.35
CA LEU A 210 2.41 -8.03 -17.90
C LEU A 210 1.99 -9.30 -17.15
N LEU A 211 1.06 -10.09 -17.71
CA LEU A 211 0.54 -11.28 -17.05
C LEU A 211 0.63 -12.50 -17.98
N ASN A 212 1.36 -13.52 -17.57
CA ASN A 212 1.50 -14.75 -18.31
C ASN A 212 0.68 -15.87 -17.68
N SER A 213 -0.41 -16.30 -18.34
CA SER A 213 -1.30 -17.34 -17.80
C SER A 213 -0.73 -18.76 -17.82
N SER A 214 0.39 -19.00 -18.50
CA SER A 214 1.04 -20.33 -18.51
C SER A 214 2.01 -20.50 -17.33
N THR A 215 2.69 -19.44 -16.93
CA THR A 215 3.66 -19.44 -15.84
C THR A 215 3.16 -18.71 -14.60
N TRP A 216 2.09 -17.93 -14.73
CA TRP A 216 1.54 -17.01 -13.73
C TRP A 216 2.54 -15.93 -13.28
N ASN A 217 3.59 -15.70 -14.08
CA ASN A 217 4.50 -14.60 -13.81
C ASN A 217 3.82 -13.25 -14.08
N VAL A 218 4.04 -12.30 -13.18
CA VAL A 218 3.56 -10.92 -13.30
C VAL A 218 4.77 -10.01 -13.46
N ALA A 219 4.93 -9.43 -14.64
CA ALA A 219 5.97 -8.45 -14.90
C ALA A 219 5.60 -7.10 -14.30
N ASP A 220 6.59 -6.31 -13.87
CA ASP A 220 6.33 -5.03 -13.24
C ASP A 220 5.72 -4.01 -14.20
N SER A 221 6.30 -3.88 -15.39
CA SER A 221 5.92 -2.84 -16.35
C SER A 221 6.22 -3.23 -17.80
N THR A 222 5.61 -2.48 -18.72
CA THR A 222 5.92 -2.50 -20.16
C THR A 222 5.93 -1.06 -20.68
N ASN A 223 6.53 -0.82 -21.87
CA ASN A 223 6.74 0.51 -22.41
C ASN A 223 5.99 0.74 -23.71
N MET A 224 5.32 1.87 -23.82
CA MET A 224 4.61 2.28 -25.04
C MET A 224 5.54 2.56 -26.22
N GLY A 225 6.81 2.91 -25.96
CA GLY A 225 7.80 3.24 -27.00
C GLY A 225 8.11 2.11 -27.95
N ASP A 226 7.96 0.86 -27.49
CA ASP A 226 8.08 -0.36 -28.30
C ASP A 226 6.73 -1.08 -28.51
N ASN A 227 5.62 -0.35 -28.32
CA ASN A 227 4.26 -0.84 -28.37
C ASN A 227 4.03 -2.02 -27.39
N CYS A 228 4.61 -1.93 -26.22
CA CYS A 228 4.53 -2.94 -25.16
C CYS A 228 5.11 -4.32 -25.54
N ALA A 229 6.13 -4.33 -26.38
CA ALA A 229 6.78 -5.59 -26.79
C ALA A 229 7.73 -6.15 -25.72
N THR A 230 8.27 -5.28 -24.85
CA THR A 230 9.19 -5.66 -23.77
C THR A 230 8.56 -5.47 -22.39
N GLN A 231 9.14 -6.13 -21.40
CA GLN A 231 8.68 -6.07 -20.00
C GLN A 231 9.82 -5.80 -19.04
N GLY A 232 9.51 -5.15 -17.92
CA GLY A 232 10.38 -5.07 -16.75
C GLY A 232 10.31 -6.38 -15.97
N ASN A 233 11.45 -6.91 -15.59
CA ASN A 233 11.54 -8.24 -14.92
C ASN A 233 11.62 -8.14 -13.38
N THR A 234 11.53 -6.96 -12.82
CA THR A 234 11.54 -6.77 -11.35
C THR A 234 10.31 -7.45 -10.76
N GLN A 235 10.52 -8.24 -9.72
CA GLN A 235 9.46 -8.98 -9.04
C GLN A 235 9.06 -8.24 -7.77
N TRP A 236 7.77 -7.89 -7.68
CA TRP A 236 7.16 -7.26 -6.52
C TRP A 236 5.90 -8.00 -6.09
N SER A 237 5.78 -8.30 -4.81
CA SER A 237 4.66 -9.12 -4.29
C SER A 237 3.30 -8.49 -4.53
N TYR A 238 3.18 -7.16 -4.45
CA TYR A 238 1.91 -6.45 -4.62
C TYR A 238 1.33 -6.58 -6.04
N ASN A 239 2.17 -6.75 -7.07
CA ASN A 239 1.73 -7.00 -8.43
C ASN A 239 0.96 -8.33 -8.55
N TYR A 240 1.44 -9.37 -7.89
CA TYR A 240 0.75 -10.66 -7.81
C TYR A 240 -0.52 -10.56 -6.96
N GLY A 241 -0.40 -9.94 -5.80
CA GLY A 241 -1.49 -9.79 -4.83
C GLY A 241 -2.70 -9.09 -5.42
N THR A 242 -2.50 -8.00 -6.17
CA THR A 242 -3.62 -7.23 -6.73
C THR A 242 -4.39 -8.01 -7.80
N TYR A 243 -3.71 -8.74 -8.69
CA TYR A 243 -4.38 -9.60 -9.67
C TYR A 243 -5.06 -10.81 -9.01
N MET A 244 -4.42 -11.44 -8.03
CA MET A 244 -4.98 -12.57 -7.28
C MET A 244 -6.28 -12.16 -6.56
N MET A 245 -6.26 -11.04 -5.86
CA MET A 245 -7.43 -10.54 -5.14
C MET A 245 -8.57 -10.18 -6.10
N GLY A 246 -8.28 -9.48 -7.20
CA GLY A 246 -9.28 -9.21 -8.23
C GLY A 246 -9.90 -10.50 -8.81
N ALA A 247 -9.09 -11.53 -9.06
CA ALA A 247 -9.57 -12.83 -9.50
C ALA A 247 -10.46 -13.53 -8.44
N ALA A 248 -10.13 -13.42 -7.16
CA ALA A 248 -10.94 -13.94 -6.06
C ALA A 248 -12.33 -13.26 -5.98
N TYR A 249 -12.38 -11.96 -6.19
CA TYR A 249 -13.66 -11.23 -6.28
C TYR A 249 -14.47 -11.64 -7.50
N MET A 250 -13.85 -11.82 -8.65
CA MET A 250 -14.52 -12.33 -9.85
C MET A 250 -14.99 -13.78 -9.67
N TYR A 251 -14.22 -14.62 -8.97
CA TYR A 251 -14.68 -15.96 -8.60
C TYR A 251 -15.97 -15.91 -7.76
N SER A 252 -16.00 -15.07 -6.75
CA SER A 252 -17.19 -14.88 -5.91
C SER A 252 -18.37 -14.29 -6.72
N TYR A 253 -18.13 -13.26 -7.54
CA TYR A 253 -19.14 -12.65 -8.39
C TYR A 253 -19.79 -13.63 -9.38
N THR A 254 -18.98 -14.54 -9.95
CA THR A 254 -19.44 -15.54 -10.92
C THR A 254 -19.90 -16.84 -10.28
N ASN A 255 -20.10 -16.90 -8.96
CA ASN A 255 -20.52 -18.08 -8.22
C ASN A 255 -19.62 -19.32 -8.48
N GLY A 256 -18.32 -19.11 -8.48
CA GLY A 256 -17.36 -20.22 -8.53
C GLY A 256 -16.84 -20.59 -9.91
N SER A 257 -16.73 -19.65 -10.85
CA SER A 257 -16.19 -19.90 -12.19
C SER A 257 -14.80 -20.56 -12.14
N ALA A 258 -14.62 -21.66 -12.88
CA ALA A 258 -13.36 -22.39 -12.98
C ALA A 258 -12.21 -21.52 -13.55
N GLN A 259 -12.51 -20.59 -14.45
CA GLN A 259 -11.52 -19.64 -14.99
C GLN A 259 -10.87 -18.83 -13.86
N TRP A 260 -11.71 -18.29 -12.97
CA TRP A 260 -11.21 -17.45 -11.89
C TRP A 260 -10.54 -18.25 -10.77
N LEU A 261 -11.01 -19.48 -10.52
CA LEU A 261 -10.31 -20.38 -9.60
C LEU A 261 -8.91 -20.72 -10.11
N THR A 262 -8.77 -21.03 -11.41
CA THR A 262 -7.47 -21.29 -12.03
C THR A 262 -6.55 -20.07 -11.93
N ALA A 263 -7.07 -18.87 -12.10
CA ALA A 263 -6.30 -17.62 -11.97
C ALA A 263 -5.84 -17.40 -10.51
N VAL A 264 -6.73 -17.59 -9.54
CA VAL A 264 -6.38 -17.48 -8.11
C VAL A 264 -5.32 -18.50 -7.72
N ASP A 265 -5.52 -19.79 -8.05
CA ASP A 265 -4.57 -20.85 -7.72
C ASP A 265 -3.20 -20.61 -8.37
N GLY A 266 -3.18 -20.20 -9.64
CA GLY A 266 -1.94 -19.94 -10.37
C GLY A 266 -1.15 -18.78 -9.80
N LEU A 267 -1.80 -17.63 -9.58
CA LEU A 267 -1.17 -16.44 -9.01
C LEU A 267 -0.72 -16.68 -7.57
N MET A 268 -1.53 -17.34 -6.75
CA MET A 268 -1.20 -17.68 -5.37
C MET A 268 0.02 -18.61 -5.31
N ASN A 269 0.04 -19.68 -6.10
CA ASN A 269 1.15 -20.61 -6.09
C ASN A 269 2.44 -19.92 -6.56
N LYS A 270 2.38 -19.05 -7.56
CA LYS A 270 3.55 -18.29 -8.03
C LYS A 270 4.00 -17.26 -6.99
N LEU A 271 3.08 -16.56 -6.33
CA LEU A 271 3.39 -15.67 -5.21
C LEU A 271 4.13 -16.43 -4.09
N PHE A 272 3.67 -17.65 -3.74
CA PHE A 272 4.31 -18.44 -2.69
C PHE A 272 5.69 -18.96 -3.13
N GLU A 273 5.85 -19.33 -4.38
CA GLU A 273 7.15 -19.73 -4.94
C GLU A 273 8.18 -18.62 -4.84
N GLU A 274 7.81 -17.39 -5.22
CA GLU A 274 8.73 -16.25 -5.30
C GLU A 274 8.97 -15.58 -3.94
N PHE A 275 7.92 -15.32 -3.16
CA PHE A 275 8.00 -14.43 -2.00
C PHE A 275 7.95 -15.14 -0.64
N PHE A 276 7.89 -16.47 -0.62
CA PHE A 276 7.99 -17.28 0.60
C PHE A 276 9.09 -18.33 0.45
N PRO A 277 10.34 -17.90 0.27
CA PRO A 277 11.44 -18.80 -0.07
C PRO A 277 11.72 -19.80 1.08
N SER A 278 11.91 -21.07 0.71
CA SER A 278 12.21 -22.13 1.69
C SER A 278 13.54 -21.89 2.43
N SER A 279 14.49 -21.20 1.78
CA SER A 279 15.75 -20.77 2.39
C SER A 279 15.59 -19.90 3.62
N ASN A 280 14.48 -19.12 3.69
CA ASN A 280 14.12 -18.25 4.81
C ASN A 280 12.97 -18.83 5.66
N GLY A 281 12.80 -20.17 5.65
CA GLY A 281 11.75 -20.83 6.42
C GLY A 281 10.33 -20.62 5.91
N GLY A 282 10.18 -20.16 4.67
CA GLY A 282 8.89 -19.85 4.06
C GLY A 282 8.22 -18.60 4.65
N ILE A 283 9.00 -17.69 5.21
CA ILE A 283 8.57 -16.38 5.73
C ILE A 283 8.45 -15.40 4.57
N PHE A 284 7.46 -14.54 4.61
CA PHE A 284 7.21 -13.53 3.58
C PHE A 284 8.38 -12.55 3.44
N GLU A 285 8.85 -12.34 2.22
CA GLU A 285 10.01 -11.52 1.88
C GLU A 285 9.80 -10.78 0.56
N GLU A 286 10.14 -9.49 0.48
CA GLU A 286 10.33 -8.78 -0.80
C GLU A 286 11.71 -9.12 -1.36
N VAL A 287 11.76 -10.18 -2.13
CA VAL A 287 13.00 -10.83 -2.60
C VAL A 287 13.91 -9.92 -3.42
N THR A 288 13.36 -8.88 -4.02
CA THR A 288 14.11 -7.92 -4.84
C THR A 288 14.97 -6.97 -4.02
N CYS A 289 14.51 -6.56 -2.83
CA CYS A 289 15.16 -5.48 -2.11
C CYS A 289 15.57 -5.80 -0.67
N GLU A 290 14.87 -6.72 0.04
CA GLU A 290 15.20 -7.01 1.44
C GLU A 290 16.57 -7.66 1.63
N PRO A 291 17.01 -8.65 0.81
CA PRO A 291 18.33 -9.27 1.00
C PRO A 291 19.50 -8.30 0.84
N SER A 292 19.32 -7.28 0.00
CA SER A 292 20.32 -6.25 -0.28
C SER A 292 20.18 -5.00 0.59
N GLU A 293 19.16 -4.94 1.46
CA GLU A 293 18.84 -3.80 2.32
C GLU A 293 18.58 -2.51 1.52
N GLN A 294 17.94 -2.64 0.35
CA GLN A 294 17.70 -1.53 -0.57
C GLN A 294 16.21 -1.21 -0.79
N CYS A 295 15.31 -1.80 0.01
CA CYS A 295 13.91 -1.39 -0.04
C CYS A 295 13.76 0.10 0.31
N ASN A 296 12.96 0.81 -0.45
CA ASN A 296 12.49 2.14 -0.07
C ASN A 296 11.14 2.03 0.65
N ASN A 297 10.62 3.14 1.13
CA ASN A 297 9.37 3.18 1.87
C ASN A 297 8.18 2.53 1.15
N ASN A 298 8.08 2.67 -0.19
CA ASN A 298 7.00 2.01 -0.94
C ASN A 298 7.07 0.49 -0.83
N GLU A 299 8.26 -0.06 -1.04
CA GLU A 299 8.49 -1.51 -1.13
C GLU A 299 8.29 -2.19 0.21
N VAL A 300 8.54 -1.48 1.31
CA VAL A 300 8.29 -1.95 2.68
C VAL A 300 6.80 -2.21 2.92
N LEU A 301 5.89 -1.49 2.27
CA LEU A 301 4.44 -1.64 2.40
C LEU A 301 3.86 -2.87 1.69
N PHE A 302 4.53 -3.38 0.65
CA PHE A 302 3.93 -4.38 -0.25
C PHE A 302 3.51 -5.65 0.48
N LYS A 303 4.32 -6.15 1.41
CA LYS A 303 4.00 -7.35 2.20
C LYS A 303 2.77 -7.19 3.08
N GLY A 304 2.59 -6.03 3.68
CA GLY A 304 1.40 -5.72 4.46
C GLY A 304 0.14 -5.81 3.61
N LEU A 305 0.10 -5.07 2.51
CA LEU A 305 -1.00 -5.08 1.55
C LEU A 305 -1.33 -6.50 1.09
N VAL A 306 -0.31 -7.27 0.68
CA VAL A 306 -0.51 -8.64 0.20
C VAL A 306 -0.98 -9.57 1.31
N SER A 307 -0.57 -9.38 2.56
CA SER A 307 -1.03 -10.18 3.69
C SER A 307 -2.55 -10.07 3.87
N THR A 308 -3.10 -8.86 3.81
CA THR A 308 -4.56 -8.66 3.86
C THR A 308 -5.25 -9.14 2.60
N TRP A 309 -4.68 -8.98 1.41
CA TRP A 309 -5.25 -9.52 0.17
C TRP A 309 -5.28 -11.05 0.16
N LEU A 310 -4.28 -11.71 0.73
CA LEU A 310 -4.30 -13.17 0.95
C LEU A 310 -5.43 -13.57 1.88
N SER A 311 -5.63 -12.86 3.00
CA SER A 311 -6.70 -13.17 3.94
C SER A 311 -8.09 -13.06 3.31
N PHE A 312 -8.37 -11.98 2.58
CA PHE A 312 -9.64 -11.83 1.86
C PHE A 312 -9.79 -12.83 0.70
N THR A 313 -8.69 -13.21 0.04
CA THR A 313 -8.72 -14.29 -0.95
C THR A 313 -9.17 -15.60 -0.31
N ALA A 314 -8.64 -15.94 0.89
CA ALA A 314 -9.06 -17.13 1.63
C ALA A 314 -10.54 -17.12 2.00
N LEU A 315 -11.09 -15.96 2.34
CA LEU A 315 -12.52 -15.80 2.66
C LEU A 315 -13.42 -15.91 1.42
N LEU A 316 -12.98 -15.41 0.27
CA LEU A 316 -13.74 -15.43 -0.98
C LEU A 316 -13.62 -16.77 -1.75
N VAL A 317 -12.50 -17.47 -1.58
CA VAL A 317 -12.17 -18.73 -2.25
C VAL A 317 -11.74 -19.75 -1.18
N PRO A 318 -12.67 -20.37 -0.46
CA PRO A 318 -12.39 -21.21 0.73
C PRO A 318 -11.38 -22.34 0.47
N SER A 319 -11.28 -22.86 -0.75
CA SER A 319 -10.30 -23.89 -1.13
C SER A 319 -8.84 -23.44 -0.99
N THR A 320 -8.58 -22.14 -0.86
CA THR A 320 -7.22 -21.58 -0.67
C THR A 320 -6.83 -21.42 0.79
N TYR A 321 -7.79 -21.51 1.72
CA TYR A 321 -7.61 -21.21 3.14
C TYR A 321 -6.46 -22.02 3.76
N ASP A 322 -6.46 -23.34 3.58
CA ASP A 322 -5.45 -24.24 4.16
C ASP A 322 -4.04 -24.05 3.55
N LYS A 323 -3.95 -23.38 2.41
CA LYS A 323 -2.66 -23.01 1.78
C LYS A 323 -2.17 -21.64 2.28
N ILE A 324 -3.08 -20.69 2.48
CA ILE A 324 -2.77 -19.30 2.84
C ILE A 324 -2.45 -19.16 4.33
N LEU A 325 -3.31 -19.67 5.21
CA LEU A 325 -3.20 -19.44 6.65
C LEU A 325 -1.83 -19.84 7.22
N PRO A 326 -1.26 -21.03 6.93
CA PRO A 326 0.05 -21.40 7.46
C PRO A 326 1.17 -20.44 7.05
N LYS A 327 1.10 -19.84 5.85
CA LYS A 327 2.07 -18.85 5.35
C LYS A 327 1.99 -17.54 6.13
N LEU A 328 0.77 -17.07 6.38
CA LEU A 328 0.53 -15.88 7.21
C LEU A 328 0.98 -16.12 8.65
N GLN A 329 0.67 -17.28 9.23
CA GLN A 329 1.04 -17.62 10.61
C GLN A 329 2.56 -17.68 10.80
N THR A 330 3.26 -18.36 9.89
CA THR A 330 4.73 -18.46 9.95
C THR A 330 5.36 -17.08 9.88
N SER A 331 4.87 -16.22 8.99
CA SER A 331 5.36 -14.85 8.83
C SER A 331 5.03 -13.99 10.06
N ALA A 332 3.83 -14.14 10.66
CA ALA A 332 3.43 -13.37 11.85
C ALA A 332 4.30 -13.70 13.07
N VAL A 333 4.58 -14.98 13.29
CA VAL A 333 5.49 -15.41 14.37
C VAL A 333 6.90 -14.84 14.20
N ALA A 334 7.38 -14.78 12.96
CA ALA A 334 8.67 -14.19 12.64
C ALA A 334 8.68 -12.66 12.81
N ALA A 335 7.64 -11.98 12.30
CA ALA A 335 7.47 -10.54 12.44
C ALA A 335 7.40 -10.11 13.91
N ALA A 336 6.64 -10.81 14.75
CA ALA A 336 6.53 -10.51 16.18
C ALA A 336 7.92 -10.51 16.87
N LYS A 337 8.81 -11.43 16.49
CA LYS A 337 10.20 -11.47 17.00
C LYS A 337 11.03 -10.27 16.54
N SER A 338 10.73 -9.68 15.39
CA SER A 338 11.41 -8.50 14.89
C SER A 338 10.93 -7.20 15.57
N CYS A 339 9.83 -7.22 16.32
CA CYS A 339 9.24 -6.05 16.96
C CYS A 339 9.90 -5.75 18.32
N THR A 340 11.21 -5.49 18.31
CA THR A 340 12.02 -5.19 19.51
C THR A 340 12.73 -3.83 19.43
N GLY A 341 12.44 -3.04 18.40
CA GLY A 341 13.12 -1.77 18.17
C GLY A 341 12.69 -0.66 19.13
N HIS A 342 13.59 0.28 19.37
CA HIS A 342 13.38 1.58 20.02
C HIS A 342 12.62 1.58 21.38
N ASN A 343 12.63 0.47 22.13
CA ASN A 343 11.91 0.29 23.41
C ASN A 343 10.39 0.51 23.34
N ASN A 344 9.80 0.47 22.14
CA ASN A 344 8.36 0.66 21.90
C ASN A 344 7.77 -0.39 20.94
N ASN A 345 8.39 -1.56 20.83
CA ASN A 345 7.97 -2.64 19.92
C ASN A 345 7.97 -2.26 18.44
N THR A 346 8.86 -1.34 18.01
CA THR A 346 9.06 -1.06 16.60
C THR A 346 9.46 -2.34 15.87
N CYS A 347 8.73 -2.68 14.81
CA CYS A 347 8.97 -3.87 14.01
C CYS A 347 9.97 -3.58 12.89
N GLY A 348 10.81 -4.57 12.56
CA GLY A 348 11.69 -4.51 11.40
C GLY A 348 11.00 -4.96 10.12
N VAL A 349 11.71 -4.84 9.00
CA VAL A 349 11.26 -5.24 7.66
C VAL A 349 11.57 -6.70 7.37
N ARG A 350 12.79 -7.16 7.66
CA ARG A 350 13.30 -8.49 7.32
C ARG A 350 12.87 -9.53 8.37
N TRP A 351 11.61 -9.91 8.35
CA TRP A 351 11.03 -10.80 9.37
C TRP A 351 11.75 -12.14 9.51
N TYR A 352 12.34 -12.66 8.42
CA TYR A 352 13.10 -13.91 8.42
C TYR A 352 14.36 -13.87 9.29
N GLN A 353 14.83 -12.69 9.68
CA GLN A 353 15.94 -12.57 10.63
C GLN A 353 15.51 -12.82 12.09
N SER A 354 14.22 -12.81 12.38
CA SER A 354 13.64 -13.02 13.71
C SER A 354 14.23 -12.09 14.79
N GLN A 355 14.65 -10.89 14.40
CA GLN A 355 15.14 -9.81 15.26
C GLN A 355 14.94 -8.47 14.58
N TYR A 356 14.99 -7.38 15.36
CA TYR A 356 14.94 -6.04 14.81
C TYR A 356 16.16 -5.76 13.95
N ASP A 357 15.95 -5.27 12.74
CA ASP A 357 16.97 -5.08 11.72
C ASP A 357 17.43 -3.62 11.56
N GLY A 358 16.95 -2.72 12.42
CA GLY A 358 17.33 -1.32 12.41
C GLY A 358 16.47 -0.41 11.54
N TRP A 359 15.57 -0.96 10.74
CA TRP A 359 14.63 -0.16 9.94
C TRP A 359 13.51 0.39 10.80
N ILE A 360 13.15 1.65 10.57
CA ILE A 360 12.16 2.37 11.36
C ILE A 360 11.34 3.30 10.49
N GLY A 361 10.04 3.22 10.61
CA GLY A 361 9.09 4.09 9.93
C GLY A 361 7.66 3.66 10.20
N MET A 362 6.71 4.41 9.66
CA MET A 362 5.31 4.03 9.69
C MET A 362 5.06 2.80 8.81
N GLU A 363 5.76 2.68 7.72
CA GLU A 363 5.58 1.66 6.69
C GLU A 363 5.85 0.24 7.24
N GLU A 364 6.85 0.09 8.09
CA GLU A 364 7.14 -1.15 8.79
C GLU A 364 6.01 -1.53 9.75
N GLN A 365 5.46 -0.53 10.45
CA GLN A 365 4.36 -0.75 11.39
C GLN A 365 3.06 -1.07 10.65
N ILE A 366 2.77 -0.45 9.50
CA ILE A 366 1.64 -0.80 8.63
C ILE A 366 1.77 -2.27 8.22
N SER A 367 2.92 -2.68 7.69
CA SER A 367 3.13 -4.05 7.22
C SER A 367 2.98 -5.10 8.34
N ALA A 368 3.47 -4.82 9.54
CA ALA A 368 3.31 -5.70 10.68
C ALA A 368 1.84 -5.75 11.15
N THR A 369 1.16 -4.61 11.22
CA THR A 369 -0.27 -4.53 11.59
C THR A 369 -1.13 -5.32 10.62
N ASP A 370 -0.97 -5.10 9.31
CA ASP A 370 -1.70 -5.80 8.27
C ASP A 370 -1.48 -7.33 8.35
N LEU A 371 -0.26 -7.76 8.64
CA LEU A 371 0.03 -9.18 8.81
C LEU A 371 -0.67 -9.77 10.04
N PHE A 372 -0.67 -9.08 11.18
CA PHE A 372 -1.34 -9.57 12.39
C PHE A 372 -2.85 -9.62 12.21
N VAL A 373 -3.48 -8.58 11.66
CA VAL A 373 -4.92 -8.59 11.39
C VAL A 373 -5.30 -9.62 10.32
N ALA A 374 -4.47 -9.86 9.32
CA ALA A 374 -4.69 -10.89 8.31
C ALA A 374 -4.81 -12.29 8.93
N ASN A 375 -4.06 -12.58 9.99
CA ASN A 375 -4.15 -13.85 10.71
C ASN A 375 -5.44 -14.02 11.51
N MET A 376 -6.20 -12.95 11.76
CA MET A 376 -7.46 -13.01 12.50
C MET A 376 -8.60 -13.69 11.73
N ILE A 377 -8.44 -13.92 10.41
CA ILE A 377 -9.41 -14.73 9.62
C ILE A 377 -9.68 -16.09 10.25
N ARG A 378 -8.76 -16.61 11.05
CA ARG A 378 -8.94 -17.86 11.78
C ARG A 378 -10.12 -17.82 12.77
N PHE A 379 -10.41 -16.66 13.34
CA PHE A 379 -11.41 -16.48 14.40
C PHE A 379 -12.73 -15.87 13.91
N THR A 380 -12.79 -15.46 12.63
CA THR A 380 -13.94 -14.71 12.11
C THR A 380 -15.11 -15.59 11.66
N GLY A 381 -14.92 -16.89 11.48
CA GLY A 381 -15.96 -17.77 10.93
C GLY A 381 -16.43 -17.35 9.52
N ASN A 382 -17.51 -17.97 9.04
CA ASN A 382 -18.04 -17.72 7.69
C ASN A 382 -18.80 -16.37 7.54
N SER A 383 -18.94 -15.58 8.62
CA SER A 383 -19.83 -14.41 8.63
C SER A 383 -19.14 -13.06 8.41
N THR A 384 -17.82 -13.02 8.29
CA THR A 384 -17.01 -11.79 8.26
C THR A 384 -16.31 -11.52 6.94
N GLY A 385 -16.70 -12.20 5.88
CA GLY A 385 -16.25 -11.84 4.52
C GLY A 385 -16.78 -10.46 4.07
N PRO A 386 -16.20 -9.89 3.03
CA PRO A 386 -16.64 -8.61 2.48
C PRO A 386 -18.14 -8.64 2.16
N VAL A 387 -18.88 -7.61 2.59
CA VAL A 387 -20.32 -7.52 2.32
C VAL A 387 -20.59 -7.07 0.88
N THR A 388 -21.87 -7.14 0.48
CA THR A 388 -22.37 -6.55 -0.78
C THR A 388 -23.35 -5.43 -0.44
N ALA A 389 -23.76 -4.64 -1.41
CA ALA A 389 -24.75 -3.59 -1.23
C ALA A 389 -26.07 -4.12 -0.62
N THR A 390 -26.42 -5.38 -0.91
CA THR A 390 -27.64 -6.02 -0.37
C THR A 390 -27.45 -6.66 1.00
N THR A 391 -26.23 -6.99 1.41
CA THR A 391 -25.91 -7.63 2.70
C THR A 391 -25.26 -6.67 3.70
N GLY A 392 -24.75 -5.53 3.22
CA GLY A 392 -23.97 -4.58 4.00
C GLY A 392 -24.79 -3.48 4.70
N GLY A 393 -26.03 -3.25 4.30
CA GLY A 393 -26.84 -2.10 4.73
C GLY A 393 -26.71 -0.90 3.77
N ASN A 394 -27.46 0.19 4.04
CA ASN A 394 -27.51 1.37 3.17
C ASN A 394 -26.23 2.20 3.30
N SER A 395 -25.28 1.98 2.40
CA SER A 395 -24.28 3.00 2.08
C SER A 395 -24.98 4.00 1.13
N THR A 396 -24.96 5.27 1.49
CA THR A 396 -25.36 6.36 0.56
C THR A 396 -24.18 6.65 -0.36
N SER A 397 -23.82 5.69 -1.22
CA SER A 397 -22.76 5.86 -2.20
C SER A 397 -23.14 6.95 -3.20
N ASN A 398 -22.18 7.69 -3.70
CA ASN A 398 -22.36 8.56 -4.84
C ASN A 398 -21.91 7.82 -6.12
N PRO A 399 -22.81 7.09 -6.82
CA PRO A 399 -22.45 6.33 -8.02
C PRO A 399 -22.01 7.23 -9.19
N THR A 400 -22.27 8.54 -9.09
CA THR A 400 -21.86 9.55 -10.10
C THR A 400 -20.60 10.31 -9.69
N ALA A 401 -19.91 9.90 -8.62
CA ALA A 401 -18.62 10.49 -8.26
C ALA A 401 -17.64 10.37 -9.46
N GLY A 402 -17.00 11.47 -9.82
CA GLY A 402 -16.10 11.55 -10.96
C GLY A 402 -16.76 11.61 -12.35
N GLU A 403 -18.10 11.46 -12.50
CA GLU A 403 -18.78 11.55 -13.80
C GLU A 403 -18.79 12.98 -14.34
N ASN A 404 -18.94 13.96 -13.47
CA ASN A 404 -19.00 15.39 -13.84
C ASN A 404 -17.62 16.02 -14.02
N ASP A 405 -16.55 15.25 -13.90
CA ASP A 405 -15.23 15.75 -14.22
C ASP A 405 -15.10 15.90 -15.74
N THR A 406 -15.35 17.11 -16.23
CA THR A 406 -15.09 17.53 -17.61
C THR A 406 -13.61 17.84 -17.84
N SER A 407 -12.76 17.66 -16.85
CA SER A 407 -11.32 17.73 -17.03
C SER A 407 -10.87 16.53 -17.89
N THR A 408 -11.04 16.64 -19.21
CA THR A 408 -10.02 16.10 -20.10
C THR A 408 -8.72 16.55 -19.50
N ALA A 409 -7.76 15.65 -19.30
CA ALA A 409 -6.44 15.94 -18.73
C ALA A 409 -5.75 17.11 -19.44
N SER A 410 -6.33 18.29 -19.34
CA SER A 410 -5.70 19.54 -19.66
C SER A 410 -4.84 19.86 -18.46
N ILE A 411 -3.53 19.74 -18.63
CA ILE A 411 -2.53 20.32 -17.75
C ILE A 411 -3.14 21.63 -17.24
N PRO A 412 -3.31 21.86 -15.92
CA PRO A 412 -3.52 23.22 -15.45
C PRO A 412 -2.22 23.97 -15.71
N VAL A 413 -2.01 24.38 -16.95
CA VAL A 413 -0.99 25.33 -17.29
C VAL A 413 -1.51 26.65 -16.74
N SER A 414 -1.13 26.97 -15.51
CA SER A 414 -1.25 28.36 -15.07
C SER A 414 -0.55 29.18 -16.16
N ALA A 415 -1.31 30.10 -16.73
CA ALA A 415 -0.79 30.93 -17.82
C ALA A 415 0.53 31.55 -17.33
N ILE A 416 1.62 31.31 -18.07
CA ILE A 416 2.94 31.87 -17.73
C ILE A 416 2.76 33.36 -17.59
N THR A 417 2.83 33.85 -16.37
CA THR A 417 2.65 35.27 -16.06
C THR A 417 3.87 36.07 -16.50
N THR A 418 3.71 37.36 -16.58
CA THR A 418 4.86 38.29 -16.81
C THR A 418 5.90 38.15 -15.69
N GLY A 419 5.45 37.81 -14.45
CA GLY A 419 6.33 37.52 -13.30
C GLY A 419 7.17 36.27 -13.49
N ASP A 420 6.58 35.19 -14.03
CA ASP A 420 7.31 33.94 -14.29
C ASP A 420 8.39 34.13 -15.37
N ARG A 421 8.06 34.90 -16.42
CA ARG A 421 9.03 35.26 -17.49
C ARG A 421 10.15 36.14 -16.97
N ALA A 422 9.84 37.12 -16.12
CA ALA A 422 10.82 37.95 -15.47
C ALA A 422 11.72 37.16 -14.52
N GLY A 423 11.15 36.30 -13.71
CA GLY A 423 11.87 35.39 -12.80
C GLY A 423 12.81 34.44 -13.56
N ALA A 424 12.32 33.81 -14.62
CA ALA A 424 13.13 32.94 -15.48
C ALA A 424 14.28 33.73 -16.14
N GLY A 425 14.01 34.95 -16.65
CA GLY A 425 15.02 35.83 -17.23
C GLY A 425 16.11 36.20 -16.23
N ILE A 426 15.73 36.59 -14.99
CA ILE A 426 16.69 36.94 -13.94
C ILE A 426 17.55 35.72 -13.55
N LEU A 427 16.95 34.57 -13.36
CA LEU A 427 17.69 33.34 -13.06
C LEU A 427 18.66 32.97 -14.18
N THR A 428 18.23 33.04 -15.42
CA THR A 428 19.10 32.78 -16.59
C THR A 428 20.31 33.72 -16.62
N VAL A 429 20.11 35.01 -16.37
CA VAL A 429 21.22 36.01 -16.35
C VAL A 429 22.16 35.70 -15.17
N LEU A 430 21.64 35.40 -13.99
CA LEU A 430 22.47 35.08 -12.81
C LEU A 430 23.28 33.78 -13.01
N PHE A 431 22.68 32.75 -13.55
CA PHE A 431 23.38 31.50 -13.84
C PHE A 431 24.44 31.69 -14.94
N THR A 432 24.13 32.38 -16.02
CA THR A 432 25.08 32.64 -17.10
C THR A 432 26.24 33.54 -16.63
N ALA A 433 25.98 34.62 -15.90
CA ALA A 433 26.99 35.46 -15.31
C ALA A 433 27.88 34.69 -14.29
N GLY A 434 27.28 33.88 -13.45
CA GLY A 434 28.00 32.98 -12.52
C GLY A 434 28.93 32.01 -13.27
N TRP A 435 28.45 31.39 -14.35
CA TRP A 435 29.21 30.46 -15.18
C TRP A 435 30.38 31.14 -15.87
N PHE A 436 30.16 32.32 -16.51
CA PHE A 436 31.22 33.07 -17.15
C PHE A 436 32.21 33.65 -16.13
N GLY A 437 31.75 34.05 -14.95
CA GLY A 437 32.62 34.46 -13.83
C GLY A 437 33.51 33.31 -13.34
N LEU A 438 32.95 32.11 -13.18
CA LEU A 438 33.71 30.91 -12.79
C LEU A 438 34.71 30.50 -13.87
N MET A 439 34.33 30.50 -15.17
CA MET A 439 35.24 30.27 -16.28
C MET A 439 36.35 31.31 -16.36
N GLY A 440 36.01 32.59 -16.21
CA GLY A 440 37.01 33.67 -16.17
C GLY A 440 38.01 33.48 -15.03
N PHE A 441 37.52 33.12 -13.84
CA PHE A 441 38.37 32.86 -12.68
C PHE A 441 39.31 31.65 -12.90
N THR A 442 38.81 30.56 -13.51
CA THR A 442 39.61 29.35 -13.76
C THR A 442 40.62 29.50 -14.89
N VAL A 443 40.35 30.39 -15.87
CA VAL A 443 41.24 30.62 -17.03
C VAL A 443 42.23 31.74 -16.81
N LEU A 444 41.87 32.77 -16.02
CA LEU A 444 42.72 33.95 -15.81
C LEU A 444 43.36 34.04 -14.44
N GLY A 445 42.98 33.17 -13.51
CA GLY A 445 43.46 33.11 -12.10
C GLY A 445 44.45 31.99 -11.82
N GLY A 446 45.00 31.31 -12.84
CA GLY A 446 46.03 30.28 -12.75
C GLY A 446 47.42 30.81 -13.06
#